data_ca827d7bcb6c1744d5de4488a8e2b3e8
#
_entry.id   ca827d7bcb6c1744d5de4488a8e2b3e8
#
_cell.length_a   1.000
_cell.length_b   1.000
_cell.length_c   1.000
_cell.angle_alpha   90.00
_cell.angle_beta   90.00
_cell.angle_gamma   90.00
#
_symmetry.space_group_name_H-M   'P 1'
#
loop_
_entity.id
_entity.type
_entity.pdbx_description
1 polymer ?
#
loop_
_entity_poly.entity_id
_entity_poly.type
_entity_poly.pdbx_seq_one_letter_code
_entity_poly.pdbx_strand_id
1 'polypeptide(L)'
;MKLPLPLVAALLALGLGACNSNPNAPEKTPAAASGAPVALPVPDTKKRVLFFGNSITAGLGVEPEEAFPALIGQKIDSAKLNYEAINAGLSGETTAGGRSRVGWVLRQPVAVFVLELGGNDGLRGLPLTDTRQNLQGIIDTVRRRSPGAQIVLAGMQIPPNLGQAYAADFKKLYQEISDKNHVTLIPFLLVGVGGDPKLNQKDGIHPTPAGHRIVARTVWGVLQPLLH
;
A
#
# COMPACT_ATOMS: atom_id res chain seq x y z
N MET A 1 53.76 18.58 13.74
CA MET A 1 53.46 19.84 14.44
C MET A 1 52.14 19.68 15.18
N LYS A 2 52.16 19.57 16.51
CA LYS A 2 51.01 19.39 17.40
C LYS A 2 50.59 20.75 17.92
N LEU A 3 49.31 21.12 17.80
CA LEU A 3 48.74 22.28 18.52
C LEU A 3 47.72 21.77 19.53
N PRO A 4 47.66 22.35 20.73
CA PRO A 4 46.84 21.90 21.83
C PRO A 4 45.47 22.59 21.89
N LEU A 5 44.46 21.84 22.44
CA LEU A 5 43.13 22.31 22.83
C LEU A 5 43.24 23.22 24.09
N PRO A 6 42.39 24.24 24.25
CA PRO A 6 42.13 24.84 25.56
C PRO A 6 40.88 24.24 26.22
N LEU A 7 41.09 23.91 27.48
CA LEU A 7 40.09 23.52 28.48
C LEU A 7 39.33 24.79 28.93
N VAL A 8 37.99 24.76 28.87
CA VAL A 8 37.14 25.80 29.50
C VAL A 8 36.40 25.15 30.69
N ALA A 9 36.79 25.61 31.88
CA ALA A 9 36.13 25.27 33.12
C ALA A 9 34.90 26.18 33.35
N ALA A 10 33.70 25.58 33.56
CA ALA A 10 32.51 26.31 33.96
C ALA A 10 32.28 26.13 35.45
N LEU A 11 32.30 27.24 36.18
CA LEU A 11 31.95 27.31 37.63
C LEU A 11 30.42 27.15 37.80
N LEU A 12 30.01 26.24 38.67
CA LEU A 12 28.66 26.07 39.18
C LEU A 12 28.48 26.97 40.43
N ALA A 13 27.58 27.96 40.38
CA ALA A 13 27.15 28.74 41.52
C ALA A 13 25.86 28.12 42.10
N LEU A 14 25.94 27.56 43.31
CA LEU A 14 24.78 27.15 44.12
C LEU A 14 24.13 28.36 44.76
N GLY A 15 22.90 28.71 44.39
CA GLY A 15 22.07 29.67 45.13
C GLY A 15 21.14 28.92 46.11
N LEU A 16 21.40 29.09 47.41
CA LEU A 16 20.52 28.65 48.48
C LEU A 16 19.38 29.65 48.63
N GLY A 17 18.17 29.32 48.21
CA GLY A 17 16.94 30.06 48.49
C GLY A 17 16.26 29.55 49.77
N ALA A 18 16.25 30.37 50.84
CA ALA A 18 15.57 30.06 52.09
C ALA A 18 14.03 30.18 51.92
N CYS A 19 13.30 29.10 52.17
CA CYS A 19 11.84 29.11 52.26
C CYS A 19 11.40 29.65 53.66
N ASN A 20 10.71 30.80 53.65
CA ASN A 20 10.06 31.38 54.81
C ASN A 20 8.62 30.81 54.87
N SER A 21 8.37 29.84 55.76
CA SER A 21 7.06 29.25 56.02
C SER A 21 6.27 30.08 57.05
N ASN A 22 5.16 30.65 56.61
CA ASN A 22 4.19 31.35 57.47
C ASN A 22 3.16 30.33 58.05
N PRO A 23 3.05 30.12 59.39
CA PRO A 23 2.28 29.02 59.95
C PRO A 23 0.78 29.31 60.15
N ASN A 24 0.21 30.41 59.63
CA ASN A 24 -1.18 30.79 59.86
C ASN A 24 -1.98 31.09 58.58
N ALA A 25 -1.92 30.22 57.57
CA ALA A 25 -2.87 30.31 56.44
C ALA A 25 -3.95 29.22 56.60
N PRO A 26 -5.28 29.55 56.48
CA PRO A 26 -6.32 28.53 56.54
C PRO A 26 -6.24 27.61 55.32
N GLU A 27 -6.18 26.31 55.63
CA GLU A 27 -6.17 25.21 54.65
C GLU A 27 -7.48 25.19 53.87
N LYS A 28 -7.43 25.62 52.61
CA LYS A 28 -8.54 25.44 51.66
C LYS A 28 -8.55 23.98 51.19
N THR A 29 -9.48 23.22 51.67
CA THR A 29 -9.82 21.88 51.18
C THR A 29 -10.14 21.98 49.68
N PRO A 30 -9.47 21.21 48.80
CA PRO A 30 -9.84 21.17 47.37
C PRO A 30 -11.20 20.50 47.26
N ALA A 31 -12.17 21.21 46.67
CA ALA A 31 -13.44 20.62 46.25
C ALA A 31 -13.14 19.51 45.23
N ALA A 32 -13.57 18.28 45.54
CA ALA A 32 -13.48 17.15 44.63
C ALA A 32 -14.28 17.46 43.35
N ALA A 33 -13.59 17.81 42.29
CA ALA A 33 -14.19 17.92 40.99
C ALA A 33 -14.58 16.48 40.56
N SER A 34 -15.86 16.18 40.63
CA SER A 34 -16.49 15.01 40.02
C SER A 34 -16.41 15.18 38.49
N GLY A 35 -15.24 14.91 37.91
CA GLY A 35 -15.05 14.77 36.48
C GLY A 35 -15.49 13.39 36.08
N ALA A 36 -16.62 13.27 35.37
CA ALA A 36 -16.94 12.05 34.62
C ALA A 36 -15.74 11.70 33.71
N PRO A 37 -15.37 10.42 33.58
CA PRO A 37 -14.28 10.02 32.73
C PRO A 37 -14.58 10.48 31.31
N VAL A 38 -13.81 11.44 30.79
CA VAL A 38 -13.83 11.81 29.38
C VAL A 38 -13.31 10.59 28.64
N ALA A 39 -14.23 9.86 28.00
CA ALA A 39 -13.87 8.78 27.09
C ALA A 39 -12.98 9.41 26.01
N LEU A 40 -11.70 9.03 25.98
CA LEU A 40 -10.81 9.38 24.89
C LEU A 40 -11.45 8.85 23.61
N PRO A 41 -11.54 9.64 22.52
CA PRO A 41 -12.06 9.17 21.26
C PRO A 41 -11.21 7.96 20.85
N VAL A 42 -11.84 6.79 20.74
CA VAL A 42 -11.20 5.61 20.12
C VAL A 42 -10.81 6.05 18.72
N PRO A 43 -9.53 5.96 18.32
CA PRO A 43 -9.15 6.33 16.96
C PRO A 43 -9.99 5.49 16.00
N ASP A 44 -10.78 6.12 15.18
CA ASP A 44 -11.53 5.47 14.11
C ASP A 44 -10.52 5.01 13.05
N THR A 45 -9.92 3.85 13.29
CA THR A 45 -8.89 3.30 12.42
C THR A 45 -9.56 2.75 11.18
N LYS A 46 -9.45 3.49 10.06
CA LYS A 46 -9.92 3.03 8.76
C LYS A 46 -9.34 1.65 8.43
N LYS A 47 -10.17 0.78 7.88
CA LYS A 47 -9.72 -0.50 7.32
C LYS A 47 -8.82 -0.23 6.11
N ARG A 48 -7.80 -1.06 5.89
CA ARG A 48 -6.76 -0.80 4.89
C ARG A 48 -7.01 -1.60 3.60
N VAL A 49 -7.02 -0.89 2.47
CA VAL A 49 -6.92 -1.47 1.13
C VAL A 49 -5.51 -1.23 0.62
N LEU A 50 -4.70 -2.27 0.55
CA LEU A 50 -3.30 -2.17 0.13
C LEU A 50 -3.16 -2.58 -1.33
N PHE A 51 -2.68 -1.67 -2.17
CA PHE A 51 -2.34 -1.92 -3.56
C PHE A 51 -0.86 -2.27 -3.65
N PHE A 52 -0.56 -3.53 -3.91
CA PHE A 52 0.79 -4.07 -3.99
C PHE A 52 1.10 -4.44 -5.44
N GLY A 53 2.01 -3.70 -6.06
CA GLY A 53 2.27 -3.86 -7.47
C GLY A 53 3.55 -3.21 -7.95
N ASN A 54 3.64 -3.08 -9.27
CA ASN A 54 4.80 -2.53 -9.95
C ASN A 54 4.61 -1.04 -10.31
N SER A 55 5.15 -0.60 -11.45
CA SER A 55 5.08 0.78 -11.94
C SER A 55 3.66 1.27 -12.26
N ILE A 56 2.75 0.38 -12.64
CA ILE A 56 1.34 0.74 -12.90
C ILE A 56 0.66 1.11 -11.58
N THR A 57 0.87 0.33 -10.55
CA THR A 57 0.38 0.63 -9.19
C THR A 57 1.05 1.88 -8.62
N ALA A 58 2.37 2.02 -8.79
CA ALA A 58 3.12 3.19 -8.32
C ALA A 58 2.68 4.50 -8.99
N GLY A 59 2.11 4.44 -10.21
CA GLY A 59 1.75 5.63 -10.99
C GLY A 59 2.95 6.24 -11.70
N LEU A 60 3.83 5.40 -12.30
CA LEU A 60 5.01 5.90 -13.02
C LEU A 60 4.60 6.87 -14.12
N GLY A 61 5.17 8.09 -14.08
CA GLY A 61 4.99 9.13 -15.10
C GLY A 61 3.67 9.91 -15.01
N VAL A 62 2.93 9.76 -13.90
CA VAL A 62 1.77 10.60 -13.55
C VAL A 62 1.96 11.17 -12.14
N GLU A 63 1.19 12.20 -11.80
CA GLU A 63 1.18 12.73 -10.44
C GLU A 63 0.59 11.69 -9.46
N PRO A 64 1.01 11.68 -8.19
CA PRO A 64 0.55 10.69 -7.20
C PRO A 64 -0.97 10.59 -7.09
N GLU A 65 -1.68 11.71 -7.21
CA GLU A 65 -3.15 11.82 -7.12
C GLU A 65 -3.86 11.26 -8.35
N GLU A 66 -3.15 11.12 -9.47
CA GLU A 66 -3.66 10.57 -10.73
C GLU A 66 -3.45 9.07 -10.85
N ALA A 67 -2.60 8.48 -10.00
CA ALA A 67 -2.40 7.03 -9.95
C ALA A 67 -3.71 6.32 -9.54
N PHE A 68 -3.99 5.15 -10.15
CA PHE A 68 -5.27 4.48 -9.89
C PHE A 68 -5.54 4.15 -8.42
N PRO A 69 -4.54 3.85 -7.55
CA PRO A 69 -4.81 3.65 -6.12
C PRO A 69 -5.33 4.91 -5.43
N ALA A 70 -4.79 6.09 -5.77
CA ALA A 70 -5.28 7.37 -5.24
C ALA A 70 -6.71 7.68 -5.72
N LEU A 71 -7.00 7.42 -7.00
CA LEU A 71 -8.35 7.54 -7.55
C LEU A 71 -9.35 6.59 -6.87
N ILE A 72 -8.92 5.40 -6.45
CA ILE A 72 -9.72 4.48 -5.62
C ILE A 72 -9.95 5.09 -4.23
N GLY A 73 -8.93 5.69 -3.62
CA GLY A 73 -9.07 6.41 -2.36
C GLY A 73 -10.16 7.48 -2.41
N GLN A 74 -10.16 8.30 -3.46
CA GLN A 74 -11.21 9.32 -3.70
C GLN A 74 -12.60 8.70 -3.83
N LYS A 75 -12.73 7.51 -4.46
CA LYS A 75 -14.02 6.79 -4.55
C LYS A 75 -14.46 6.24 -3.20
N ILE A 76 -13.55 5.71 -2.40
CA ILE A 76 -13.80 5.24 -1.03
C ILE A 76 -14.35 6.39 -0.18
N ASP A 77 -13.68 7.57 -0.21
CA ASP A 77 -14.10 8.74 0.55
C ASP A 77 -15.46 9.28 0.05
N SER A 78 -15.67 9.34 -1.25
CA SER A 78 -16.94 9.76 -1.86
C SER A 78 -18.12 8.84 -1.48
N ALA A 79 -17.83 7.54 -1.35
CA ALA A 79 -18.80 6.53 -0.90
C ALA A 79 -18.95 6.48 0.63
N LYS A 80 -18.19 7.29 1.38
CA LYS A 80 -18.17 7.34 2.85
C LYS A 80 -17.88 5.99 3.50
N LEU A 81 -17.05 5.18 2.87
CA LEU A 81 -16.63 3.88 3.40
C LEU A 81 -15.49 4.05 4.39
N ASN A 82 -15.51 3.30 5.50
CA ASN A 82 -14.46 3.36 6.53
C ASN A 82 -13.20 2.57 6.11
N TYR A 83 -12.59 2.99 4.98
CA TYR A 83 -11.38 2.40 4.43
C TYR A 83 -10.38 3.48 4.02
N GLU A 84 -9.10 3.12 3.95
CA GLU A 84 -8.03 3.93 3.35
C GLU A 84 -7.33 3.14 2.25
N ALA A 85 -7.00 3.80 1.14
CA ALA A 85 -6.22 3.23 0.05
C ALA A 85 -4.74 3.50 0.27
N ILE A 86 -3.92 2.44 0.27
CA ILE A 86 -2.47 2.52 0.47
C ILE A 86 -1.79 2.06 -0.80
N ASN A 87 -1.03 2.95 -1.44
CA ASN A 87 -0.22 2.61 -2.59
C ASN A 87 1.13 2.06 -2.13
N ALA A 88 1.39 0.79 -2.43
CA ALA A 88 2.64 0.09 -2.20
C ALA A 88 3.25 -0.42 -3.51
N GLY A 89 3.04 0.29 -4.63
CA GLY A 89 3.68 0.03 -5.91
C GLY A 89 5.17 0.34 -5.88
N LEU A 90 5.97 -0.45 -6.60
CA LEU A 90 7.40 -0.24 -6.79
C LEU A 90 7.77 -0.45 -8.26
N SER A 91 8.18 0.62 -8.94
CA SER A 91 8.49 0.58 -10.36
C SER A 91 9.59 -0.44 -10.68
N GLY A 92 9.39 -1.21 -11.76
CA GLY A 92 10.31 -2.25 -12.21
C GLY A 92 10.22 -3.57 -11.43
N GLU A 93 9.37 -3.67 -10.42
CA GLU A 93 9.26 -4.85 -9.57
C GLU A 93 8.74 -6.08 -10.33
N THR A 94 9.44 -7.20 -10.18
CA THR A 94 9.02 -8.53 -10.62
C THR A 94 8.27 -9.27 -9.51
N THR A 95 7.68 -10.42 -9.83
CA THR A 95 7.04 -11.26 -8.81
C THR A 95 8.04 -11.75 -7.75
N ALA A 96 9.31 -11.99 -8.13
CA ALA A 96 10.38 -12.37 -7.19
C ALA A 96 10.71 -11.23 -6.21
N GLY A 97 10.81 -9.99 -6.71
CA GLY A 97 10.99 -8.79 -5.87
C GLY A 97 9.84 -8.62 -4.91
N GLY A 98 8.61 -8.69 -5.41
CA GLY A 98 7.40 -8.59 -4.59
C GLY A 98 7.34 -9.68 -3.50
N ARG A 99 7.69 -10.92 -3.83
CA ARG A 99 7.75 -12.01 -2.84
C ARG A 99 8.72 -11.74 -1.71
N SER A 100 9.85 -11.14 -2.01
CA SER A 100 10.85 -10.77 -1.00
C SER A 100 10.36 -9.60 -0.12
N ARG A 101 9.60 -8.66 -0.67
CA ARG A 101 9.18 -7.40 -0.01
C ARG A 101 7.85 -7.51 0.74
N VAL A 102 6.93 -8.38 0.33
CA VAL A 102 5.55 -8.41 0.85
C VAL A 102 5.47 -8.53 2.37
N GLY A 103 6.35 -9.31 2.99
CA GLY A 103 6.40 -9.46 4.45
C GLY A 103 6.73 -8.16 5.18
N TRP A 104 7.53 -7.29 4.57
CA TRP A 104 7.84 -5.98 5.13
C TRP A 104 6.68 -5.00 4.98
N VAL A 105 5.96 -5.04 3.88
CA VAL A 105 4.80 -4.16 3.64
C VAL A 105 3.63 -4.52 4.56
N LEU A 106 3.45 -5.79 4.86
CA LEU A 106 2.40 -6.31 5.75
C LEU A 106 2.80 -6.28 7.25
N ARG A 107 3.39 -5.16 7.72
CA ARG A 107 3.67 -4.97 9.16
C ARG A 107 2.40 -4.73 9.96
N GLN A 108 1.37 -4.20 9.34
CA GLN A 108 0.05 -4.00 9.91
C GLN A 108 -0.97 -4.79 9.09
N PRO A 109 -2.00 -5.37 9.71
CA PRO A 109 -3.05 -6.09 9.00
C PRO A 109 -3.75 -5.21 7.97
N VAL A 110 -4.20 -5.84 6.88
CA VAL A 110 -5.00 -5.20 5.83
C VAL A 110 -6.35 -5.90 5.72
N ALA A 111 -7.39 -5.16 5.34
CA ALA A 111 -8.71 -5.73 5.08
C ALA A 111 -8.81 -6.26 3.64
N VAL A 112 -8.18 -5.55 2.69
CA VAL A 112 -8.12 -5.95 1.29
C VAL A 112 -6.68 -5.80 0.78
N PHE A 113 -6.21 -6.79 0.03
CA PHE A 113 -4.90 -6.80 -0.62
C PHE A 113 -5.09 -6.96 -2.12
N VAL A 114 -4.74 -5.93 -2.88
CA VAL A 114 -4.79 -5.95 -4.35
C VAL A 114 -3.39 -6.25 -4.87
N LEU A 115 -3.21 -7.41 -5.50
CA LEU A 115 -1.93 -7.90 -6.04
C LEU A 115 -1.85 -7.62 -7.55
N GLU A 116 -0.96 -6.71 -7.94
CA GLU A 116 -0.68 -6.36 -9.34
C GLU A 116 0.80 -6.58 -9.63
N LEU A 117 1.20 -7.77 -9.97
CA LEU A 117 2.58 -8.12 -10.36
C LEU A 117 2.60 -9.16 -11.48
N GLY A 118 3.74 -9.29 -12.12
CA GLY A 118 4.02 -10.26 -13.17
C GLY A 118 4.17 -9.62 -14.55
N GLY A 119 3.70 -8.38 -14.75
CA GLY A 119 3.91 -7.67 -16.03
C GLY A 119 5.38 -7.61 -16.43
N ASN A 120 6.26 -7.26 -15.48
CA ASN A 120 7.71 -7.22 -15.71
C ASN A 120 8.31 -8.60 -15.95
N ASP A 121 7.78 -9.65 -15.34
CA ASP A 121 8.19 -11.05 -15.57
C ASP A 121 7.86 -11.44 -17.01
N GLY A 122 6.62 -11.18 -17.43
CA GLY A 122 6.15 -11.49 -18.78
C GLY A 122 6.90 -10.71 -19.86
N LEU A 123 7.12 -9.41 -19.70
CA LEU A 123 7.86 -8.58 -20.66
C LEU A 123 9.33 -9.00 -20.80
N ARG A 124 9.93 -9.57 -19.74
CA ARG A 124 11.30 -10.08 -19.72
C ARG A 124 11.42 -11.54 -20.12
N GLY A 125 10.32 -12.22 -20.42
CA GLY A 125 10.31 -13.63 -20.80
C GLY A 125 10.77 -14.57 -19.67
N LEU A 126 10.53 -14.20 -18.41
CA LEU A 126 10.91 -15.04 -17.28
C LEU A 126 10.09 -16.35 -17.26
N PRO A 127 10.61 -17.45 -16.69
CA PRO A 127 9.88 -18.70 -16.58
C PRO A 127 8.54 -18.52 -15.85
N LEU A 128 7.46 -18.96 -16.48
CA LEU A 128 6.12 -18.85 -15.89
C LEU A 128 5.94 -19.68 -14.62
N THR A 129 6.75 -20.74 -14.46
CA THR A 129 6.83 -21.51 -13.22
C THR A 129 7.25 -20.65 -12.04
N ASP A 130 8.24 -19.78 -12.24
CA ASP A 130 8.76 -18.89 -11.20
C ASP A 130 7.76 -17.80 -10.86
N THR A 131 7.17 -17.18 -11.90
CA THR A 131 6.07 -16.21 -11.75
C THR A 131 4.94 -16.79 -10.91
N ARG A 132 4.52 -18.03 -11.23
CA ARG A 132 3.46 -18.75 -10.53
C ARG A 132 3.83 -19.02 -9.06
N GLN A 133 5.04 -19.52 -8.80
CA GLN A 133 5.51 -19.79 -7.44
C GLN A 133 5.62 -18.51 -6.60
N ASN A 134 6.06 -17.42 -7.20
CA ASN A 134 6.21 -16.15 -6.50
C ASN A 134 4.85 -15.54 -6.15
N LEU A 135 3.89 -15.49 -7.09
CA LEU A 135 2.52 -15.02 -6.82
C LEU A 135 1.85 -15.86 -5.73
N GLN A 136 1.99 -17.21 -5.79
CA GLN A 136 1.50 -18.09 -4.74
C GLN A 136 2.14 -17.74 -3.39
N GLY A 137 3.45 -17.58 -3.33
CA GLY A 137 4.16 -17.22 -2.09
C GLY A 137 3.76 -15.87 -1.51
N ILE A 138 3.38 -14.90 -2.36
CA ILE A 138 2.81 -13.62 -1.92
C ILE A 138 1.43 -13.87 -1.28
N ILE A 139 0.54 -14.58 -1.95
CA ILE A 139 -0.81 -14.92 -1.45
C ILE A 139 -0.71 -15.64 -0.09
N ASP A 140 0.17 -16.63 0.02
CA ASP A 140 0.39 -17.37 1.27
C ASP A 140 0.89 -16.45 2.40
N THR A 141 1.74 -15.48 2.05
CA THR A 141 2.24 -14.51 3.04
C THR A 141 1.15 -13.55 3.49
N VAL A 142 0.28 -13.09 2.58
CA VAL A 142 -0.90 -12.26 2.92
C VAL A 142 -1.80 -13.03 3.89
N ARG A 143 -2.13 -14.28 3.60
CA ARG A 143 -2.98 -15.10 4.47
C ARG A 143 -2.42 -15.31 5.87
N ARG A 144 -1.10 -15.48 5.98
CA ARG A 144 -0.43 -15.60 7.28
C ARG A 144 -0.38 -14.29 8.06
N ARG A 145 -0.15 -13.15 7.39
CA ARG A 145 0.06 -11.85 8.03
C ARG A 145 -1.23 -11.08 8.28
N SER A 146 -2.23 -11.32 7.45
CA SER A 146 -3.55 -10.67 7.53
C SER A 146 -4.65 -11.73 7.36
N PRO A 147 -4.85 -12.60 8.37
CA PRO A 147 -5.91 -13.60 8.32
C PRO A 147 -7.27 -12.91 8.11
N GLY A 148 -8.04 -13.38 7.15
CA GLY A 148 -9.33 -12.78 6.79
C GLY A 148 -9.26 -11.64 5.77
N ALA A 149 -8.06 -11.23 5.32
CA ALA A 149 -7.94 -10.25 4.23
C ALA A 149 -8.57 -10.79 2.94
N GLN A 150 -9.39 -9.98 2.29
CA GLN A 150 -9.84 -10.24 0.92
C GLN A 150 -8.65 -10.02 -0.03
N ILE A 151 -8.41 -10.97 -0.93
CA ILE A 151 -7.32 -10.85 -1.92
C ILE A 151 -7.92 -10.67 -3.30
N VAL A 152 -7.49 -9.62 -3.99
CA VAL A 152 -7.83 -9.34 -5.38
C VAL A 152 -6.56 -9.49 -6.21
N LEU A 153 -6.57 -10.44 -7.15
CA LEU A 153 -5.47 -10.65 -8.10
C LEU A 153 -5.78 -9.89 -9.39
N ALA A 154 -4.91 -8.97 -9.77
CA ALA A 154 -5.02 -8.25 -11.04
C ALA A 154 -4.29 -9.02 -12.14
N GLY A 155 -5.06 -9.60 -13.06
CA GLY A 155 -4.53 -10.29 -14.22
C GLY A 155 -3.87 -9.33 -15.19
N MET A 156 -2.76 -9.80 -15.80
CA MET A 156 -1.99 -9.07 -16.78
C MET A 156 -1.95 -9.83 -18.12
N GLN A 157 -1.72 -9.09 -19.20
CA GLN A 157 -1.46 -9.63 -20.53
C GLN A 157 -0.22 -8.95 -21.08
N ILE A 158 0.48 -9.64 -21.97
CA ILE A 158 1.67 -9.14 -22.65
C ILE A 158 1.50 -9.26 -24.16
N PRO A 159 2.19 -8.41 -24.96
CA PRO A 159 2.24 -8.57 -26.40
C PRO A 159 2.83 -9.92 -26.81
N PRO A 160 2.44 -10.49 -27.96
CA PRO A 160 2.90 -11.82 -28.40
C PRO A 160 4.32 -11.83 -29.01
N ASN A 161 5.13 -10.81 -28.74
CA ASN A 161 6.51 -10.67 -29.24
C ASN A 161 7.47 -11.78 -28.75
N LEU A 162 7.12 -12.46 -27.65
CA LEU A 162 7.82 -13.64 -27.13
C LEU A 162 7.17 -14.97 -27.55
N GLY A 163 6.27 -14.91 -28.54
CA GLY A 163 5.51 -16.05 -29.03
C GLY A 163 4.11 -16.14 -28.45
N GLN A 164 3.15 -16.56 -29.30
CA GLN A 164 1.74 -16.65 -28.91
C GLN A 164 1.50 -17.64 -27.78
N ALA A 165 2.22 -18.78 -27.77
CA ALA A 165 2.10 -19.78 -26.71
C ALA A 165 2.45 -19.18 -25.33
N TYR A 166 3.60 -18.50 -25.22
CA TYR A 166 4.01 -17.87 -23.99
C TYR A 166 3.00 -16.80 -23.51
N ALA A 167 2.50 -15.96 -24.42
CA ALA A 167 1.51 -14.93 -24.08
C ALA A 167 0.17 -15.54 -23.62
N ALA A 168 -0.27 -16.63 -24.24
CA ALA A 168 -1.46 -17.35 -23.86
C ALA A 168 -1.32 -18.01 -22.47
N ASP A 169 -0.20 -18.68 -22.22
CA ASP A 169 0.09 -19.33 -20.95
C ASP A 169 0.26 -18.29 -19.83
N PHE A 170 0.88 -17.12 -20.14
CA PHE A 170 0.99 -16.00 -19.20
C PHE A 170 -0.38 -15.48 -18.78
N LYS A 171 -1.31 -15.28 -19.72
CA LYS A 171 -2.68 -14.88 -19.40
C LYS A 171 -3.41 -15.92 -18.57
N LYS A 172 -3.30 -17.21 -18.92
CA LYS A 172 -3.95 -18.33 -18.25
C LYS A 172 -3.49 -18.51 -16.80
N LEU A 173 -2.22 -18.18 -16.51
CA LEU A 173 -1.60 -18.30 -15.21
C LEU A 173 -2.41 -17.59 -14.10
N TYR A 174 -2.94 -16.39 -14.37
CA TYR A 174 -3.70 -15.62 -13.37
C TYR A 174 -5.04 -16.28 -13.04
N GLN A 175 -5.74 -16.82 -14.05
CA GLN A 175 -6.97 -17.58 -13.82
C GLN A 175 -6.69 -18.82 -12.95
N GLU A 176 -5.67 -19.60 -13.29
CA GLU A 176 -5.30 -20.81 -12.54
C GLU A 176 -4.92 -20.51 -11.08
N ILE A 177 -4.18 -19.40 -10.84
CA ILE A 177 -3.85 -18.97 -9.47
C ILE A 177 -5.10 -18.52 -8.72
N SER A 178 -5.98 -17.75 -9.37
CA SER A 178 -7.23 -17.30 -8.78
C SER A 178 -8.11 -18.47 -8.37
N ASP A 179 -8.35 -19.42 -9.28
CA ASP A 179 -9.18 -20.60 -9.03
C ASP A 179 -8.61 -21.46 -7.91
N LYS A 180 -7.30 -21.76 -7.96
CA LYS A 180 -6.61 -22.55 -6.93
C LYS A 180 -6.71 -21.94 -5.55
N ASN A 181 -6.67 -20.61 -5.48
CA ASN A 181 -6.62 -19.89 -4.21
C ASN A 181 -7.98 -19.33 -3.79
N HIS A 182 -9.02 -19.46 -4.60
CA HIS A 182 -10.34 -18.87 -4.33
C HIS A 182 -10.22 -17.38 -4.01
N VAL A 183 -9.41 -16.65 -4.81
CA VAL A 183 -9.26 -15.20 -4.69
C VAL A 183 -10.00 -14.50 -5.82
N THR A 184 -10.43 -13.27 -5.57
CA THR A 184 -11.12 -12.48 -6.59
C THR A 184 -10.15 -12.10 -7.71
N LEU A 185 -10.55 -12.32 -8.98
CA LEU A 185 -9.74 -11.99 -10.15
C LEU A 185 -10.28 -10.75 -10.87
N ILE A 186 -9.41 -9.81 -11.18
CA ILE A 186 -9.60 -8.86 -12.28
C ILE A 186 -8.98 -9.52 -13.51
N PRO A 187 -9.76 -9.96 -14.52
CA PRO A 187 -9.22 -10.78 -15.62
C PRO A 187 -8.12 -10.09 -16.42
N PHE A 188 -8.23 -8.78 -16.61
CA PHE A 188 -7.19 -7.94 -17.21
C PHE A 188 -7.27 -6.52 -16.65
N LEU A 189 -6.23 -6.09 -15.93
CA LEU A 189 -6.18 -4.78 -15.28
C LEU A 189 -6.30 -3.63 -16.28
N LEU A 190 -5.63 -3.74 -17.44
CA LEU A 190 -5.55 -2.70 -18.46
C LEU A 190 -6.63 -2.85 -19.55
N VAL A 191 -7.76 -3.47 -19.24
CA VAL A 191 -8.88 -3.55 -20.19
C VAL A 191 -9.31 -2.16 -20.64
N GLY A 192 -9.39 -1.94 -21.96
CA GLY A 192 -9.73 -0.64 -22.56
C GLY A 192 -8.63 0.42 -22.45
N VAL A 193 -7.41 0.03 -22.02
CA VAL A 193 -6.23 0.91 -21.91
C VAL A 193 -5.06 0.31 -22.68
N GLY A 194 -4.75 -0.96 -22.45
CA GLY A 194 -3.59 -1.62 -23.03
C GLY A 194 -3.59 -1.55 -24.56
N GLY A 195 -2.50 -1.05 -25.14
CA GLY A 195 -2.32 -0.91 -26.58
C GLY A 195 -2.95 0.34 -27.23
N ASP A 196 -3.72 1.15 -26.48
CA ASP A 196 -4.23 2.43 -27.01
C ASP A 196 -3.18 3.55 -26.77
N PRO A 197 -2.60 4.14 -27.84
CA PRO A 197 -1.58 5.18 -27.74
C PRO A 197 -2.09 6.48 -27.09
N LYS A 198 -3.41 6.72 -27.01
CA LYS A 198 -4.00 7.89 -26.35
C LYS A 198 -4.11 7.68 -24.83
N LEU A 199 -4.11 6.43 -24.39
CA LEU A 199 -4.29 6.05 -23.00
C LEU A 199 -3.02 5.54 -22.36
N ASN A 200 -1.96 5.33 -23.15
CA ASN A 200 -0.64 4.96 -22.68
C ASN A 200 0.38 6.07 -22.97
N GLN A 201 1.41 6.15 -22.15
CA GLN A 201 2.56 7.03 -22.34
C GLN A 201 3.33 6.61 -23.61
N LYS A 202 4.35 7.37 -24.00
CA LYS A 202 5.14 7.13 -25.22
C LYS A 202 5.79 5.74 -25.27
N ASP A 203 5.96 5.10 -24.13
CA ASP A 203 6.51 3.73 -24.03
C ASP A 203 5.50 2.64 -24.41
N GLY A 204 4.20 2.98 -24.56
CA GLY A 204 3.13 2.06 -24.90
C GLY A 204 2.72 1.08 -23.80
N ILE A 205 3.27 1.23 -22.59
CA ILE A 205 3.11 0.30 -21.46
C ILE A 205 2.38 0.96 -20.30
N HIS A 206 2.82 2.16 -19.90
CA HIS A 206 2.32 2.84 -18.71
C HIS A 206 1.12 3.71 -19.05
N PRO A 207 0.02 3.63 -18.30
CA PRO A 207 -1.16 4.45 -18.56
C PRO A 207 -0.86 5.95 -18.38
N THR A 208 -1.50 6.79 -19.20
CA THR A 208 -1.62 8.23 -18.96
C THR A 208 -2.59 8.50 -17.81
N PRO A 209 -2.75 9.76 -17.32
CA PRO A 209 -3.80 10.10 -16.35
C PRO A 209 -5.20 9.64 -16.79
N ALA A 210 -5.50 9.74 -18.11
CA ALA A 210 -6.75 9.24 -18.67
C ALA A 210 -6.84 7.70 -18.58
N GLY A 211 -5.75 7.00 -18.86
CA GLY A 211 -5.64 5.55 -18.70
C GLY A 211 -5.85 5.12 -17.24
N HIS A 212 -5.20 5.79 -16.29
CA HIS A 212 -5.37 5.51 -14.85
C HIS A 212 -6.81 5.68 -14.37
N ARG A 213 -7.57 6.64 -14.90
CA ARG A 213 -9.00 6.77 -14.61
C ARG A 213 -9.83 5.57 -15.10
N ILE A 214 -9.45 4.96 -16.22
CA ILE A 214 -10.10 3.74 -16.71
C ILE A 214 -9.72 2.54 -15.82
N VAL A 215 -8.43 2.38 -15.53
CA VAL A 215 -7.94 1.34 -14.59
C VAL A 215 -8.67 1.44 -13.25
N ALA A 216 -8.79 2.65 -12.69
CA ALA A 216 -9.52 2.87 -11.45
C ALA A 216 -10.99 2.44 -11.53
N ARG A 217 -11.68 2.63 -12.66
CA ARG A 217 -13.05 2.13 -12.85
C ARG A 217 -13.12 0.61 -12.89
N THR A 218 -12.18 -0.03 -13.61
CA THR A 218 -12.07 -1.49 -13.68
C THR A 218 -11.86 -2.09 -12.29
N VAL A 219 -10.91 -1.55 -11.52
CA VAL A 219 -10.60 -1.99 -10.16
C VAL A 219 -11.78 -1.75 -9.23
N TRP A 220 -12.42 -0.57 -9.31
CA TRP A 220 -13.56 -0.22 -8.45
C TRP A 220 -14.74 -1.16 -8.63
N GLY A 221 -15.06 -1.57 -9.86
CA GLY A 221 -16.15 -2.51 -10.14
C GLY A 221 -16.00 -3.86 -9.44
N VAL A 222 -14.75 -4.28 -9.19
CA VAL A 222 -14.45 -5.53 -8.48
C VAL A 222 -14.27 -5.31 -6.98
N LEU A 223 -13.68 -4.18 -6.60
CA LEU A 223 -13.31 -3.88 -5.22
C LEU A 223 -14.51 -3.44 -4.37
N GLN A 224 -15.39 -2.58 -4.91
CA GLN A 224 -16.51 -1.98 -4.16
C GLN A 224 -17.38 -3.03 -3.45
N PRO A 225 -17.79 -4.15 -4.06
CA PRO A 225 -18.58 -5.17 -3.38
C PRO A 225 -17.88 -5.85 -2.19
N LEU A 226 -16.55 -5.70 -2.06
CA LEU A 226 -15.75 -6.27 -0.98
C LEU A 226 -15.58 -5.30 0.22
N LEU A 227 -16.01 -4.03 0.05
CA LEU A 227 -15.87 -2.98 1.07
C LEU A 227 -17.20 -2.83 1.83
N HIS A 228 -17.29 -3.45 3.02
CA HIS A 228 -18.47 -3.40 3.93
C HIS A 228 -18.05 -3.40 5.41
#